data_a82e46cf8cf93a33ebe0ea65ee06541d
#
_entry.id   a82e46cf8cf93a33ebe0ea65ee06541d
#
_cell.length_a   1.000
_cell.length_b   1.000
_cell.length_c   1.000
_cell.angle_alpha   90.00
_cell.angle_beta   90.00
_cell.angle_gamma   90.00
#
_symmetry.space_group_name_H-M   'P 1'
#
loop_
_entity.id
_entity.type
_entity.pdbx_description
1 polymer ?
#
loop_
_entity_poly.entity_id
_entity_poly.type
_entity_poly.pdbx_seq_one_letter_code
_entity_poly.pdbx_strand_id
1 'polypeptide(L)'
;VYKRQVLFTATRMSWQLDGADWEQLNRVARTHEIGMAISHKHFNRHSAYLLRNADLPGFSQEEQEQLAVLALGHRGKLDQAILADIAESDRPRVSRLVAILRLAALLKYVEKLEQLPDFTIRASENLLTLDFPEHWLQQHPLTAAELDSEKHALEKLSITLSVS
;
A
#
# COMPACT_ATOMS: atom_id res chain seq x y z
N VAL A 1 -0.18 -5.85 -11.19
CA VAL A 1 1.26 -6.15 -11.05
C VAL A 1 2.10 -4.95 -11.44
N TYR A 2 1.90 -4.37 -12.61
CA TYR A 2 2.74 -3.29 -13.15
C TYR A 2 2.87 -2.06 -12.24
N LYS A 3 1.76 -1.49 -11.75
CA LYS A 3 1.81 -0.27 -10.90
C LYS A 3 2.58 -0.51 -9.60
N ARG A 4 2.39 -1.67 -8.97
CA ARG A 4 3.13 -2.06 -7.77
C ARG A 4 4.62 -2.22 -8.05
N GLN A 5 4.98 -2.80 -9.19
CA GLN A 5 6.38 -2.96 -9.61
C GLN A 5 7.06 -1.61 -9.85
N VAL A 6 6.37 -0.68 -10.52
CA VAL A 6 6.89 0.68 -10.77
C VAL A 6 7.14 1.41 -9.45
N LEU A 7 6.17 1.41 -8.54
CA LEU A 7 6.30 2.02 -7.22
C LEU A 7 7.43 1.37 -6.40
N PHE A 8 7.48 0.05 -6.35
CA PHE A 8 8.54 -0.66 -5.64
C PHE A 8 9.92 -0.34 -6.21
N THR A 9 10.10 -0.39 -7.53
CA THR A 9 11.38 -0.10 -8.19
C THR A 9 11.84 1.33 -7.91
N ALA A 10 10.92 2.31 -7.96
CA ALA A 10 11.25 3.71 -7.72
C ALA A 10 11.62 4.02 -6.25
N THR A 11 11.08 3.24 -5.30
CA THR A 11 11.25 3.51 -3.87
C THR A 11 12.28 2.62 -3.18
N ARG A 12 12.60 1.44 -3.75
CA ARG A 12 13.37 0.39 -3.07
C ARG A 12 14.72 0.84 -2.53
N MET A 13 15.45 1.66 -3.25
CA MET A 13 16.78 2.12 -2.83
C MET A 13 16.69 3.08 -1.64
N SER A 14 15.83 4.10 -1.75
CA SER A 14 15.66 5.11 -0.70
C SER A 14 15.00 4.55 0.56
N TRP A 15 14.13 3.57 0.40
CA TRP A 15 13.42 2.92 1.49
C TRP A 15 14.06 1.63 1.98
N GLN A 16 15.21 1.26 1.40
CA GLN A 16 15.97 0.06 1.77
C GLN A 16 15.11 -1.22 1.70
N LEU A 17 14.25 -1.31 0.68
CA LEU A 17 13.42 -2.49 0.43
C LEU A 17 14.20 -3.53 -0.39
N ASP A 18 14.00 -4.79 -0.06
CA ASP A 18 14.71 -5.91 -0.66
C ASP A 18 13.79 -6.91 -1.38
N GLY A 19 14.36 -8.06 -1.77
CA GLY A 19 13.61 -9.12 -2.44
C GLY A 19 12.55 -9.77 -1.56
N ALA A 20 12.76 -9.83 -0.25
CA ALA A 20 11.76 -10.37 0.69
C ALA A 20 10.55 -9.44 0.77
N ASP A 21 10.75 -8.12 0.73
CA ASP A 21 9.68 -7.13 0.69
C ASP A 21 8.86 -7.25 -0.60
N TRP A 22 9.53 -7.43 -1.73
CA TRP A 22 8.85 -7.69 -3.00
C TRP A 22 8.00 -8.97 -2.95
N GLU A 23 8.53 -10.01 -2.34
CA GLU A 23 7.81 -11.27 -2.16
C GLU A 23 6.57 -11.10 -1.26
N GLN A 24 6.67 -10.34 -0.17
CA GLN A 24 5.53 -10.01 0.68
C GLN A 24 4.45 -9.24 -0.09
N LEU A 25 4.84 -8.25 -0.90
CA LEU A 25 3.91 -7.53 -1.77
C LEU A 25 3.21 -8.46 -2.77
N ASN A 26 3.91 -9.47 -3.31
CA ASN A 26 3.33 -10.45 -4.20
C ASN A 26 2.36 -11.40 -3.49
N ARG A 27 2.72 -11.83 -2.28
CA ARG A 27 1.88 -12.70 -1.44
C ARG A 27 0.57 -12.01 -1.09
N VAL A 28 0.62 -10.77 -0.56
CA VAL A 28 -0.59 -10.02 -0.22
C VAL A 28 -1.44 -9.72 -1.44
N ALA A 29 -0.84 -9.44 -2.58
CA ALA A 29 -1.59 -9.17 -3.81
C ALA A 29 -2.42 -10.38 -4.30
N ARG A 30 -2.01 -11.59 -3.94
CA ARG A 30 -2.75 -12.82 -4.26
C ARG A 30 -3.79 -13.20 -3.21
N THR A 31 -3.67 -12.66 -2.00
CA THR A 31 -4.43 -13.12 -0.83
C THR A 31 -5.32 -12.05 -0.21
N HIS A 32 -5.14 -10.77 -0.55
CA HIS A 32 -5.85 -9.66 0.10
C HIS A 32 -7.38 -9.68 -0.10
N GLU A 33 -7.88 -10.44 -1.06
CA GLU A 33 -9.31 -10.57 -1.35
C GLU A 33 -9.96 -11.82 -0.77
N ILE A 34 -9.22 -12.70 -0.09
CA ILE A 34 -9.77 -13.97 0.44
C ILE A 34 -10.91 -13.75 1.43
N GLY A 35 -10.94 -12.61 2.10
CA GLY A 35 -12.02 -12.22 3.00
C GLY A 35 -13.37 -12.01 2.32
N MET A 36 -13.40 -11.86 1.00
CA MET A 36 -14.65 -11.80 0.23
C MET A 36 -15.47 -13.10 0.35
N ALA A 37 -14.81 -14.23 0.64
CA ALA A 37 -15.50 -15.49 0.93
C ALA A 37 -16.38 -15.41 2.19
N ILE A 38 -16.09 -14.49 3.11
CA ILE A 38 -16.92 -14.22 4.29
C ILE A 38 -17.96 -13.13 3.96
N SER A 39 -17.49 -11.96 3.50
CA SER A 39 -18.34 -10.84 3.11
C SER A 39 -17.58 -9.81 2.27
N HIS A 40 -18.24 -9.19 1.30
CA HIS A 40 -17.71 -8.05 0.57
C HIS A 40 -17.53 -6.82 1.45
N LYS A 41 -18.43 -6.65 2.44
CA LYS A 41 -18.34 -5.56 3.40
C LYS A 41 -17.14 -5.79 4.30
N HIS A 42 -16.21 -4.83 4.31
CA HIS A 42 -14.97 -4.89 5.10
C HIS A 42 -14.11 -6.13 4.83
N PHE A 43 -14.07 -6.59 3.58
CA PHE A 43 -13.33 -7.81 3.24
C PHE A 43 -11.84 -7.75 3.61
N ASN A 44 -11.22 -6.57 3.64
CA ASN A 44 -9.86 -6.40 4.11
C ASN A 44 -9.67 -6.84 5.58
N ARG A 45 -10.65 -6.59 6.44
CA ARG A 45 -10.64 -7.09 7.82
C ARG A 45 -10.80 -8.61 7.88
N HIS A 46 -11.68 -9.15 7.06
CA HIS A 46 -11.86 -10.60 6.96
C HIS A 46 -10.62 -11.28 6.38
N SER A 47 -9.98 -10.68 5.38
CA SER A 47 -8.71 -11.18 4.82
C SER A 47 -7.60 -11.19 5.88
N ALA A 48 -7.45 -10.11 6.63
CA ALA A 48 -6.46 -10.04 7.71
C ALA A 48 -6.71 -11.10 8.79
N TYR A 49 -7.97 -11.30 9.19
CA TYR A 49 -8.34 -12.34 10.14
C TYR A 49 -7.98 -13.74 9.63
N LEU A 50 -8.35 -14.06 8.40
CA LEU A 50 -8.06 -15.36 7.78
C LEU A 50 -6.54 -15.58 7.66
N LEU A 51 -5.79 -14.60 7.19
CA LEU A 51 -4.34 -14.71 7.05
C LEU A 51 -3.62 -14.85 8.39
N ARG A 52 -4.11 -14.16 9.44
CA ARG A 52 -3.53 -14.24 10.79
C ARG A 52 -3.76 -15.59 11.45
N ASN A 53 -4.91 -16.20 11.20
CA ASN A 53 -5.35 -17.43 11.88
C ASN A 53 -5.26 -18.69 11.02
N ALA A 54 -4.91 -18.58 9.74
CA ALA A 54 -4.73 -19.73 8.87
C ALA A 54 -3.44 -20.50 9.24
N ASP A 55 -3.46 -21.80 9.00
CA ASP A 55 -2.25 -22.60 9.02
C ASP A 55 -1.49 -22.37 7.70
N LEU A 56 -0.39 -21.64 7.76
CA LEU A 56 0.45 -21.28 6.62
C LEU A 56 1.84 -21.92 6.76
N PRO A 57 2.02 -23.16 6.33
CA PRO A 57 3.32 -23.82 6.40
C PRO A 57 4.40 -23.04 5.64
N GLY A 58 5.55 -22.87 6.25
CA GLY A 58 6.68 -22.14 5.67
C GLY A 58 6.70 -20.63 5.94
N PHE A 59 5.69 -20.11 6.66
CA PHE A 59 5.70 -18.74 7.17
C PHE A 59 6.10 -18.71 8.64
N SER A 60 6.97 -17.76 9.03
CA SER A 60 7.12 -17.41 10.43
C SER A 60 5.87 -16.68 10.95
N GLN A 61 5.69 -16.61 12.26
CA GLN A 61 4.61 -15.82 12.84
C GLN A 61 4.72 -14.34 12.48
N GLU A 62 5.92 -13.82 12.41
CA GLU A 62 6.18 -12.42 12.02
C GLU A 62 5.79 -12.16 10.56
N GLU A 63 6.18 -13.04 9.64
CA GLU A 63 5.80 -12.95 8.23
C GLU A 63 4.28 -13.04 8.06
N GLN A 64 3.62 -13.91 8.81
CA GLN A 64 2.18 -14.09 8.77
C GLN A 64 1.44 -12.85 9.31
N GLU A 65 1.90 -12.28 10.41
CA GLU A 65 1.36 -11.04 10.97
C GLU A 65 1.54 -9.86 10.00
N GLN A 66 2.73 -9.71 9.41
CA GLN A 66 2.99 -8.69 8.40
C GLN A 66 2.07 -8.85 7.19
N LEU A 67 1.84 -10.07 6.71
CA LEU A 67 0.92 -10.35 5.61
C LEU A 67 -0.51 -9.93 5.97
N ALA A 68 -0.97 -10.23 7.18
CA ALA A 68 -2.28 -9.84 7.68
C ALA A 68 -2.42 -8.31 7.77
N VAL A 69 -1.41 -7.61 8.27
CA VAL A 69 -1.38 -6.13 8.35
C VAL A 69 -1.41 -5.51 6.96
N LEU A 70 -0.65 -6.04 6.00
CA LEU A 70 -0.69 -5.57 4.62
C LEU A 70 -2.08 -5.74 4.00
N ALA A 71 -2.72 -6.89 4.23
CA ALA A 71 -4.09 -7.14 3.77
C ALA A 71 -5.11 -6.22 4.44
N LEU A 72 -4.93 -5.90 5.73
CA LEU A 72 -5.79 -4.96 6.44
C LEU A 72 -5.64 -3.53 5.92
N GLY A 73 -4.40 -3.09 5.72
CA GLY A 73 -4.03 -1.72 5.41
C GLY A 73 -4.18 -1.33 3.94
N HIS A 74 -4.32 -2.29 3.01
CA HIS A 74 -4.31 -1.98 1.57
C HIS A 74 -5.48 -1.11 1.10
N ARG A 75 -6.53 -0.97 1.91
CA ARG A 75 -7.71 -0.14 1.64
C ARG A 75 -8.40 0.32 2.91
N GLY A 76 -9.32 1.26 2.75
CA GLY A 76 -10.14 1.75 3.85
C GLY A 76 -9.38 2.71 4.76
N LYS A 77 -9.96 2.98 5.93
CA LYS A 77 -9.41 3.89 6.92
C LYS A 77 -8.16 3.27 7.55
N LEU A 78 -7.09 4.04 7.59
CA LEU A 78 -5.86 3.68 8.31
C LEU A 78 -5.85 4.23 9.73
N ASP A 79 -5.23 3.45 10.62
CA ASP A 79 -4.92 3.82 11.98
C ASP A 79 -3.56 3.23 12.34
N GLN A 80 -2.79 3.91 13.15
CA GLN A 80 -1.48 3.43 13.63
C GLN A 80 -1.60 2.10 14.40
N ALA A 81 -2.76 1.84 15.00
CA ALA A 81 -3.04 0.60 15.72
C ALA A 81 -2.89 -0.68 14.88
N ILE A 82 -2.95 -0.58 13.54
CA ILE A 82 -2.70 -1.76 12.67
C ILE A 82 -1.28 -2.31 12.83
N LEU A 83 -0.33 -1.49 13.30
CA LEU A 83 1.07 -1.87 13.52
C LEU A 83 1.35 -2.39 14.94
N ALA A 84 0.34 -2.51 15.80
CA ALA A 84 0.53 -2.82 17.23
C ALA A 84 1.29 -4.13 17.45
N ASP A 85 0.99 -5.15 16.67
CA ASP A 85 1.60 -6.49 16.77
C ASP A 85 2.86 -6.66 15.88
N ILE A 86 3.25 -5.61 15.16
CA ILE A 86 4.50 -5.56 14.38
C ILE A 86 5.64 -5.11 15.28
N ALA A 87 6.77 -5.82 15.21
CA ALA A 87 8.00 -5.41 15.90
C ALA A 87 8.36 -3.97 15.56
N GLU A 88 8.72 -3.18 16.55
CA GLU A 88 8.94 -1.73 16.40
C GLU A 88 9.95 -1.40 15.30
N SER A 89 11.03 -2.20 15.19
CA SER A 89 12.04 -2.09 14.14
C SER A 89 11.49 -2.30 12.72
N ASP A 90 10.42 -3.08 12.56
CA ASP A 90 9.82 -3.42 11.26
C ASP A 90 8.67 -2.46 10.85
N ARG A 91 8.14 -1.69 11.80
CA ARG A 91 7.00 -0.80 11.53
C ARG A 91 7.23 0.19 10.38
N PRO A 92 8.40 0.86 10.27
CA PRO A 92 8.64 1.75 9.14
C PRO A 92 8.61 1.01 7.80
N ARG A 93 9.19 -0.18 7.72
CA ARG A 93 9.21 -1.02 6.53
C ARG A 93 7.80 -1.48 6.14
N VAL A 94 7.03 -2.00 7.08
CA VAL A 94 5.65 -2.43 6.84
C VAL A 94 4.77 -1.26 6.41
N SER A 95 4.92 -0.08 7.02
CA SER A 95 4.21 1.16 6.63
C SER A 95 4.49 1.54 5.17
N ARG A 96 5.75 1.44 4.73
CA ARG A 96 6.16 1.69 3.34
C ARG A 96 5.53 0.70 2.36
N LEU A 97 5.44 -0.57 2.74
CA LEU A 97 4.77 -1.60 1.93
C LEU A 97 3.25 -1.34 1.83
N VAL A 98 2.60 -0.92 2.92
CA VAL A 98 1.19 -0.48 2.89
C VAL A 98 1.01 0.69 1.93
N ALA A 99 1.89 1.69 1.97
CA ALA A 99 1.83 2.84 1.06
C ALA A 99 1.93 2.41 -0.41
N ILE A 100 2.87 1.53 -0.75
CA ILE A 100 3.01 0.99 -2.11
C ILE A 100 1.74 0.26 -2.57
N LEU A 101 1.15 -0.57 -1.72
CA LEU A 101 -0.08 -1.31 -2.05
C LEU A 101 -1.25 -0.37 -2.31
N ARG A 102 -1.46 0.62 -1.44
CA ARG A 102 -2.55 1.58 -1.56
C ARG A 102 -2.43 2.43 -2.82
N LEU A 103 -1.26 2.99 -3.05
CA LEU A 103 -1.02 3.80 -4.25
C LEU A 103 -1.09 2.97 -5.53
N ALA A 104 -0.62 1.72 -5.52
CA ALA A 104 -0.77 0.83 -6.67
C ALA A 104 -2.24 0.54 -6.97
N ALA A 105 -3.08 0.36 -5.95
CA ALA A 105 -4.51 0.16 -6.10
C ALA A 105 -5.20 1.43 -6.64
N LEU A 106 -4.88 2.60 -6.08
CA LEU A 106 -5.40 3.90 -6.52
C LEU A 106 -5.04 4.18 -7.97
N LEU A 107 -3.77 4.08 -8.34
CA LEU A 107 -3.29 4.34 -9.70
C LEU A 107 -3.88 3.35 -10.73
N LYS A 108 -4.12 2.11 -10.33
CA LYS A 108 -4.82 1.13 -11.17
C LYS A 108 -6.29 1.51 -11.38
N TYR A 109 -6.94 2.04 -10.33
CA TYR A 109 -8.32 2.52 -10.43
C TYR A 109 -8.42 3.74 -11.33
N VAL A 110 -7.55 4.72 -11.14
CA VAL A 110 -7.47 5.93 -12.00
C VAL A 110 -7.24 5.54 -13.45
N GLU A 111 -6.32 4.63 -13.75
CA GLU A 111 -6.03 4.18 -15.12
C GLU A 111 -7.23 3.54 -15.82
N LYS A 112 -8.19 2.99 -15.08
CA LYS A 112 -9.44 2.46 -15.66
C LYS A 112 -10.44 3.53 -16.04
N LEU A 113 -10.38 4.69 -15.38
CA LEU A 113 -11.31 5.79 -15.56
C LEU A 113 -10.75 6.86 -16.49
N GLU A 114 -9.45 7.08 -16.44
CA GLU A 114 -8.75 8.16 -17.09
C GLU A 114 -7.42 7.65 -17.67
N GLN A 115 -6.92 8.29 -18.71
CA GLN A 115 -5.59 8.00 -19.21
C GLN A 115 -4.54 8.60 -18.26
N LEU A 116 -3.82 7.74 -17.54
CA LEU A 116 -2.69 8.19 -16.72
C LEU A 116 -1.57 8.71 -17.62
N PRO A 117 -1.05 9.92 -17.36
CA PRO A 117 0.11 10.46 -18.05
C PRO A 117 1.38 9.76 -17.55
N ASP A 118 2.50 10.05 -18.17
CA ASP A 118 3.79 9.79 -17.58
C ASP A 118 3.99 10.72 -16.38
N PHE A 119 4.38 10.17 -15.24
CA PHE A 119 4.67 10.91 -14.02
C PHE A 119 5.90 10.33 -13.32
N THR A 120 6.55 11.10 -12.47
CA THR A 120 7.73 10.65 -11.74
C THR A 120 7.40 10.27 -10.31
N ILE A 121 8.13 9.28 -9.79
CA ILE A 121 8.00 8.78 -8.42
C ILE A 121 9.36 8.91 -7.76
N ARG A 122 9.39 9.56 -6.61
CA ARG A 122 10.61 9.69 -5.79
C ARG A 122 10.29 9.38 -4.34
N ALA A 123 11.23 8.78 -3.63
CA ALA A 123 11.13 8.51 -2.21
C ALA A 123 12.39 8.97 -1.47
N SER A 124 12.21 9.45 -0.26
CA SER A 124 13.29 9.85 0.65
C SER A 124 12.78 9.69 2.07
N GLU A 125 13.48 8.95 2.92
CA GLU A 125 13.07 8.67 4.31
C GLU A 125 11.58 8.27 4.41
N ASN A 126 10.74 9.19 4.92
CA ASN A 126 9.29 8.99 5.05
C ASN A 126 8.49 9.81 4.03
N LEU A 127 9.15 10.39 3.03
CA LEU A 127 8.52 11.19 1.98
C LEU A 127 8.39 10.35 0.70
N LEU A 128 7.20 10.34 0.13
CA LEU A 128 6.92 9.83 -1.20
C LEU A 128 6.38 10.95 -2.06
N THR A 129 6.98 11.19 -3.20
CA THR A 129 6.60 12.26 -4.13
C THR A 129 6.13 11.68 -5.45
N LEU A 130 4.97 12.13 -5.89
CA LEU A 130 4.41 11.88 -7.21
C LEU A 130 4.31 13.20 -7.96
N ASP A 131 5.07 13.35 -9.04
CA ASP A 131 5.05 14.56 -9.88
C ASP A 131 4.35 14.24 -11.20
N PHE A 132 3.18 14.80 -11.40
CA PHE A 132 2.39 14.73 -12.63
C PHE A 132 2.75 15.90 -13.57
N PRO A 133 2.42 15.80 -14.88
CA PRO A 133 2.58 16.92 -15.79
C PRO A 133 1.80 18.16 -15.31
N GLU A 134 2.33 19.33 -15.66
CA GLU A 134 1.74 20.62 -15.29
C GLU A 134 0.24 20.70 -15.67
N HIS A 135 -0.57 21.16 -14.72
CA HIS A 135 -2.04 21.27 -14.82
C HIS A 135 -2.82 19.97 -14.95
N TRP A 136 -2.19 18.80 -15.01
CA TRP A 136 -2.92 17.54 -15.17
C TRP A 136 -3.91 17.28 -14.03
N LEU A 137 -3.47 17.46 -12.78
CA LEU A 137 -4.33 17.26 -11.59
C LEU A 137 -5.49 18.26 -11.54
N GLN A 138 -5.31 19.49 -12.05
CA GLN A 138 -6.37 20.49 -12.12
C GLN A 138 -7.48 20.07 -13.10
N GLN A 139 -7.11 19.35 -14.16
CA GLN A 139 -8.03 18.80 -15.15
C GLN A 139 -8.68 17.50 -14.69
N HIS A 140 -8.16 16.87 -13.63
CA HIS A 140 -8.60 15.59 -13.09
C HIS A 140 -8.96 15.70 -11.60
N PRO A 141 -10.01 16.45 -11.22
CA PRO A 141 -10.30 16.79 -9.83
C PRO A 141 -10.65 15.56 -8.97
N LEU A 142 -11.23 14.51 -9.56
CA LEU A 142 -11.50 13.26 -8.81
C LEU A 142 -10.21 12.58 -8.40
N THR A 143 -9.26 12.44 -9.31
CA THR A 143 -7.94 11.86 -9.00
C THR A 143 -7.18 12.70 -7.98
N ALA A 144 -7.25 14.03 -8.10
CA ALA A 144 -6.64 14.92 -7.12
C ALA A 144 -7.24 14.74 -5.72
N ALA A 145 -8.57 14.60 -5.62
CA ALA A 145 -9.26 14.35 -4.36
C ALA A 145 -8.92 12.98 -3.74
N GLU A 146 -8.82 11.94 -4.55
CA GLU A 146 -8.40 10.60 -4.10
C GLU A 146 -6.95 10.61 -3.58
N LEU A 147 -6.04 11.29 -4.29
CA LEU A 147 -4.65 11.45 -3.83
C LEU A 147 -4.56 12.28 -2.54
N ASP A 148 -5.40 13.30 -2.39
CA ASP A 148 -5.47 14.09 -1.16
C ASP A 148 -5.99 13.24 0.02
N SER A 149 -6.98 12.41 -0.22
CA SER A 149 -7.46 11.43 0.77
C SER A 149 -6.34 10.45 1.18
N GLU A 150 -5.53 10.00 0.23
CA GLU A 150 -4.40 9.11 0.53
C GLU A 150 -3.28 9.82 1.31
N LYS A 151 -3.04 11.12 1.10
CA LYS A 151 -2.12 11.90 1.96
C LYS A 151 -2.50 11.77 3.43
N HIS A 152 -3.76 12.05 3.74
CA HIS A 152 -4.27 11.97 5.12
C HIS A 152 -4.22 10.55 5.70
N ALA A 153 -4.47 9.53 4.86
CA ALA A 153 -4.37 8.14 5.28
C ALA A 153 -2.93 7.76 5.63
N LEU A 154 -1.97 8.08 4.77
CA LEU A 154 -0.56 7.70 4.94
C LEU A 154 0.13 8.45 6.09
N GLU A 155 -0.31 9.66 6.41
CA GLU A 155 0.16 10.39 7.61
C GLU A 155 -0.06 9.59 8.91
N LYS A 156 -1.11 8.77 8.98
CA LYS A 156 -1.36 7.88 10.14
C LYS A 156 -0.27 6.82 10.33
N LEU A 157 0.48 6.52 9.27
CA LEU A 157 1.62 5.61 9.29
C LEU A 157 2.97 6.35 9.23
N SER A 158 2.98 7.66 9.51
CA SER A 158 4.17 8.52 9.45
C SER A 158 4.82 8.59 8.07
N ILE A 159 4.03 8.43 7.00
CA ILE A 159 4.48 8.62 5.62
C ILE A 159 3.83 9.89 5.08
N THR A 160 4.65 10.80 4.58
CA THR A 160 4.21 12.00 3.90
C THR A 160 4.11 11.73 2.41
N LEU A 161 2.93 11.94 1.83
CA LEU A 161 2.72 11.90 0.39
C LEU A 161 2.69 13.33 -0.15
N SER A 162 3.61 13.67 -1.05
CA SER A 162 3.62 14.92 -1.80
C SER A 162 3.17 14.65 -3.23
N VAL A 163 2.25 15.46 -3.72
CA VAL A 163 1.71 15.34 -5.08
C VAL A 163 1.71 16.72 -5.72
N SER A 164 2.33 16.82 -6.90
CA SER A 164 2.38 18.04 -7.69
C SER A 164 1.98 17.78 -9.15
#